data_29c5a7c62d834b815c196c6f6e2c040e
#
_entry.id   29c5a7c62d834b815c196c6f6e2c040e
#
_cell.length_a   1.000
_cell.length_b   1.000
_cell.length_c   1.000
_cell.angle_alpha   90.00
_cell.angle_beta   90.00
_cell.angle_gamma   90.00
#
_symmetry.space_group_name_H-M   'P 1'
#
loop_
_entity.id
_entity.type
_entity.pdbx_description
1 polymer ?
#
loop_
_entity_poly.entity_id
_entity_poly.type
_entity_poly.pdbx_seq_one_letter_code
_entity_poly.pdbx_strand_id
1 'polypeptide(L)'
;QKKAQVHIKLDTGMNRIGLRTEDEARQVACALAEAKNIKAAGIYTHFAAADEPMEDGSLNAYSRQQLERFKQLRACFDESIPAHVANSAMSLLAPEAYFSMIREGISLYGYPPVKTDLPFAPALTWRSEIVHIKNISRGETVGYGRIFTAPRDMRIATVAVGHGDGYHRAASNRGEMLVQGKR
;
A
#
# COMPACT_ATOMS: atom_id res chain seq x y z
N GLN A 1 32.05 9.86 17.78
CA GLN A 1 31.80 9.31 16.43
C GLN A 1 30.31 9.12 16.24
N LYS A 2 29.75 9.54 15.10
CA LYS A 2 28.35 9.28 14.72
C LYS A 2 28.20 7.80 14.37
N LYS A 3 27.17 7.14 14.91
CA LYS A 3 26.80 5.76 14.54
C LYS A 3 25.67 5.77 13.52
N ALA A 4 25.79 5.01 12.44
CA ALA A 4 24.70 4.76 11.51
C ALA A 4 23.67 3.84 12.17
N GLN A 5 22.40 4.26 12.15
CA GLN A 5 21.30 3.40 12.58
C GLN A 5 20.72 2.69 11.35
N VAL A 6 20.65 1.37 11.42
CA VAL A 6 20.20 0.53 10.30
C VAL A 6 19.07 -0.40 10.72
N HIS A 7 18.18 -0.69 9.80
CA HIS A 7 17.18 -1.75 9.95
C HIS A 7 17.56 -2.95 9.09
N ILE A 8 17.57 -4.13 9.69
CA ILE A 8 17.91 -5.38 9.03
C ILE A 8 16.64 -5.97 8.42
N LYS A 9 16.67 -6.19 7.10
CA LYS A 9 15.56 -6.83 6.39
C LYS A 9 15.76 -8.34 6.35
N LEU A 10 14.76 -9.07 6.83
CA LEU A 10 14.62 -10.52 6.66
C LEU A 10 13.63 -10.80 5.54
N ASP A 11 14.04 -11.55 4.53
CA ASP A 11 13.14 -11.97 3.47
C ASP A 11 12.49 -13.30 3.81
N THR A 12 11.24 -13.23 4.18
CA THR A 12 10.44 -14.39 4.61
C THR A 12 9.51 -14.91 3.52
N GLY A 13 9.61 -14.37 2.29
CA GLY A 13 8.78 -14.79 1.17
C GLY A 13 8.34 -13.67 0.22
N MET A 14 8.66 -12.40 0.51
CA MET A 14 8.41 -11.31 -0.45
C MET A 14 9.34 -11.41 -1.66
N ASN A 15 10.52 -12.01 -1.51
CA ASN A 15 11.55 -12.25 -2.53
C ASN A 15 12.02 -10.98 -3.26
N ARG A 16 12.01 -9.85 -2.55
CA ARG A 16 12.41 -8.55 -3.09
C ARG A 16 13.80 -8.14 -2.63
N ILE A 17 14.05 -8.21 -1.32
CA ILE A 17 15.32 -7.87 -0.67
C ILE A 17 15.32 -8.44 0.75
N GLY A 18 16.50 -8.82 1.26
CA GLY A 18 16.70 -9.24 2.65
C GLY A 18 17.43 -10.56 2.79
N LEU A 19 17.77 -10.89 4.04
CA LEU A 19 18.44 -12.15 4.42
C LEU A 19 17.40 -13.27 4.38
N ARG A 20 17.78 -14.41 3.79
CA ARG A 20 16.86 -15.52 3.52
C ARG A 20 17.12 -16.74 4.38
N THR A 21 18.35 -16.92 4.88
CA THR A 21 18.76 -18.10 5.64
C THR A 21 19.21 -17.74 7.04
N GLU A 22 19.19 -18.71 7.93
CA GLU A 22 19.74 -18.52 9.28
C GLU A 22 21.25 -18.27 9.26
N ASP A 23 21.97 -18.88 8.32
CA ASP A 23 23.41 -18.65 8.18
C ASP A 23 23.73 -17.21 7.80
N GLU A 24 23.00 -16.65 6.81
CA GLU A 24 23.09 -15.22 6.46
C GLU A 24 22.75 -14.33 7.66
N ALA A 25 21.68 -14.67 8.38
CA ALA A 25 21.26 -13.92 9.56
C ALA A 25 22.33 -13.94 10.67
N ARG A 26 22.92 -15.11 10.97
CA ARG A 26 24.00 -15.26 11.95
C ARG A 26 25.26 -14.48 11.53
N GLN A 27 25.66 -14.56 10.26
CA GLN A 27 26.79 -13.80 9.73
C GLN A 27 26.61 -12.30 9.91
N VAL A 28 25.42 -11.78 9.60
CA VAL A 28 25.12 -10.35 9.79
C VAL A 28 25.05 -9.99 11.28
N ALA A 29 24.50 -10.85 12.13
CA ALA A 29 24.47 -10.63 13.59
C ALA A 29 25.88 -10.53 14.16
N CYS A 30 26.82 -11.43 13.79
CA CYS A 30 28.22 -11.38 14.18
C CYS A 30 28.89 -10.09 13.68
N ALA A 31 28.72 -9.74 12.41
CA ALA A 31 29.29 -8.52 11.84
C ALA A 31 28.79 -7.24 12.54
N LEU A 32 27.53 -7.21 12.95
CA LEU A 32 26.95 -6.10 13.73
C LEU A 32 27.54 -5.99 15.13
N ALA A 33 27.85 -7.11 15.79
CA ALA A 33 28.47 -7.11 17.10
C ALA A 33 29.91 -6.51 17.08
N GLU A 34 30.61 -6.69 15.96
CA GLU A 34 31.97 -6.16 15.75
C GLU A 34 31.96 -4.72 15.22
N ALA A 35 30.86 -4.24 14.65
CA ALA A 35 30.77 -2.95 13.97
C ALA A 35 30.69 -1.78 14.96
N LYS A 36 31.76 -1.00 15.07
CA LYS A 36 31.84 0.16 15.98
C LYS A 36 30.93 1.34 15.59
N ASN A 37 30.66 1.50 14.30
CA ASN A 37 29.97 2.65 13.74
C ASN A 37 28.56 2.35 13.20
N ILE A 38 28.05 1.13 13.45
CA ILE A 38 26.70 0.71 13.05
C ILE A 38 25.93 0.29 14.29
N LYS A 39 24.66 0.64 14.36
CA LYS A 39 23.73 0.19 15.38
C LYS A 39 22.48 -0.38 14.68
N ALA A 40 22.14 -1.63 14.99
CA ALA A 40 20.85 -2.17 14.58
C ALA A 40 19.74 -1.45 15.36
N ALA A 41 18.91 -0.69 14.65
CA ALA A 41 17.78 0.06 15.20
C ALA A 41 16.45 -0.68 15.01
N GLY A 42 16.45 -1.73 14.19
CA GLY A 42 15.27 -2.58 13.99
C GLY A 42 15.55 -3.78 13.11
N ILE A 43 14.66 -4.76 13.19
CA ILE A 43 14.63 -5.95 12.33
C ILE A 43 13.23 -6.08 11.76
N TYR A 44 13.09 -6.34 10.46
CA TYR A 44 11.78 -6.36 9.84
C TYR A 44 11.64 -7.34 8.68
N THR A 45 10.40 -7.65 8.39
CA THR A 45 10.00 -8.29 7.13
C THR A 45 8.85 -7.53 6.46
N HIS A 46 8.38 -8.03 5.34
CA HIS A 46 7.19 -7.51 4.66
C HIS A 46 6.35 -8.67 4.13
N PHE A 47 5.04 -8.60 4.37
CA PHE A 47 4.11 -9.63 3.91
C PHE A 47 3.75 -9.41 2.46
N ALA A 48 3.66 -10.51 1.72
CA ALA A 48 3.38 -10.49 0.28
C ALA A 48 1.88 -10.57 -0.05
N ALA A 49 1.10 -11.23 0.82
CA ALA A 49 -0.30 -11.56 0.58
C ALA A 49 -1.19 -11.38 1.83
N ALA A 50 -0.84 -10.44 2.72
CA ALA A 50 -1.63 -10.21 3.92
C ALA A 50 -3.00 -9.59 3.65
N ASP A 51 -3.18 -8.97 2.50
CA ASP A 51 -4.43 -8.41 1.99
C ASP A 51 -5.35 -9.43 1.30
N GLU A 52 -4.96 -10.70 1.33
CA GLU A 52 -5.73 -11.86 0.84
C GLU A 52 -6.14 -12.77 2.02
N PRO A 53 -7.00 -12.34 2.96
CA PRO A 53 -7.41 -13.17 4.09
C PRO A 53 -8.24 -14.38 3.64
N MET A 54 -8.37 -15.38 4.53
CA MET A 54 -9.29 -16.48 4.35
C MET A 54 -10.74 -15.96 4.39
N GLU A 55 -11.70 -16.78 3.96
CA GLU A 55 -13.14 -16.41 3.95
C GLU A 55 -13.67 -16.03 5.35
N ASP A 56 -13.13 -16.63 6.40
CA ASP A 56 -13.44 -16.31 7.79
C ASP A 56 -12.74 -15.05 8.33
N GLY A 57 -11.99 -14.35 7.49
CA GLY A 57 -11.24 -13.16 7.86
C GLY A 57 -9.89 -13.44 8.54
N SER A 58 -9.52 -14.71 8.74
CA SER A 58 -8.23 -15.07 9.34
C SER A 58 -7.08 -14.94 8.32
N LEU A 59 -5.83 -14.91 8.85
CA LEU A 59 -4.64 -14.92 8.01
C LEU A 59 -4.60 -16.16 7.10
N ASN A 60 -4.23 -15.97 5.84
CA ASN A 60 -3.96 -17.07 4.94
C ASN A 60 -2.69 -17.85 5.35
N ALA A 61 -2.57 -19.07 4.84
CA ALA A 61 -1.47 -19.97 5.18
C ALA A 61 -0.09 -19.38 4.84
N TYR A 62 0.02 -18.65 3.72
CA TYR A 62 1.27 -18.04 3.29
C TYR A 62 1.75 -16.94 4.27
N SER A 63 0.85 -16.07 4.69
CA SER A 63 1.17 -15.02 5.67
C SER A 63 1.55 -15.62 7.03
N ARG A 64 0.88 -16.70 7.48
CA ARG A 64 1.30 -17.43 8.69
C ARG A 64 2.71 -17.99 8.54
N GLN A 65 3.02 -18.63 7.42
CA GLN A 65 4.36 -19.15 7.15
C GLN A 65 5.41 -18.04 7.15
N GLN A 66 5.13 -16.89 6.56
CA GLN A 66 6.03 -15.73 6.60
C GLN A 66 6.28 -15.26 8.04
N LEU A 67 5.26 -15.22 8.88
CA LEU A 67 5.38 -14.83 10.29
C LEU A 67 6.26 -15.81 11.06
N GLU A 68 6.03 -17.10 10.93
CA GLU A 68 6.85 -18.13 11.59
C GLU A 68 8.30 -18.10 11.07
N ARG A 69 8.49 -17.93 9.77
CA ARG A 69 9.84 -17.76 9.21
C ARG A 69 10.54 -16.52 9.74
N PHE A 70 9.81 -15.42 9.94
CA PHE A 70 10.34 -14.23 10.58
C PHE A 70 10.84 -14.53 11.99
N LYS A 71 10.04 -15.20 12.82
CA LYS A 71 10.41 -15.56 14.18
C LYS A 71 11.69 -16.40 14.23
N GLN A 72 11.81 -17.39 13.33
CA GLN A 72 13.02 -18.24 13.21
C GLN A 72 14.27 -17.41 12.88
N LEU A 73 14.22 -16.60 11.82
CA LEU A 73 15.36 -15.77 11.42
C LEU A 73 15.68 -14.67 12.44
N ARG A 74 14.65 -14.10 13.09
CA ARG A 74 14.78 -13.10 14.14
C ARG A 74 15.55 -13.62 15.33
N ALA A 75 15.40 -14.89 15.68
CA ALA A 75 16.09 -15.53 16.80
C ALA A 75 17.63 -15.58 16.65
N CYS A 76 18.17 -15.31 15.45
CA CYS A 76 19.60 -15.17 15.23
C CYS A 76 20.19 -13.85 15.75
N PHE A 77 19.34 -12.90 16.16
CA PHE A 77 19.73 -11.55 16.59
C PHE A 77 19.38 -11.32 18.06
N ASP A 78 20.00 -10.31 18.65
CA ASP A 78 19.69 -9.87 20.02
C ASP A 78 18.22 -9.46 20.16
N GLU A 79 17.56 -9.98 21.19
CA GLU A 79 16.14 -9.72 21.46
C GLU A 79 15.82 -8.27 21.80
N SER A 80 16.79 -7.50 22.24
CA SER A 80 16.63 -6.07 22.53
C SER A 80 16.45 -5.21 21.28
N ILE A 81 16.80 -5.73 20.09
CA ILE A 81 16.61 -5.00 18.83
C ILE A 81 15.12 -4.99 18.48
N PRO A 82 14.47 -3.81 18.33
CA PRO A 82 13.07 -3.71 18.00
C PRO A 82 12.71 -4.46 16.72
N ALA A 83 11.59 -5.17 16.71
CA ALA A 83 11.07 -5.84 15.51
C ALA A 83 9.81 -5.14 14.97
N HIS A 84 9.62 -5.17 13.65
CA HIS A 84 8.43 -4.63 13.03
C HIS A 84 8.09 -5.37 11.74
N VAL A 85 6.91 -5.95 11.67
CA VAL A 85 6.53 -6.79 10.53
C VAL A 85 5.20 -6.39 9.91
N ALA A 86 4.22 -5.93 10.72
CA ALA A 86 2.90 -5.60 10.25
C ALA A 86 2.91 -4.43 9.25
N ASN A 87 2.29 -4.65 8.10
CA ASN A 87 1.80 -3.63 7.16
C ASN A 87 0.32 -3.33 7.49
N SER A 88 -0.34 -2.47 6.72
CA SER A 88 -1.74 -2.08 6.95
C SER A 88 -2.71 -3.27 7.04
N ALA A 89 -2.52 -4.33 6.26
CA ALA A 89 -3.38 -5.51 6.34
C ALA A 89 -3.11 -6.32 7.62
N MET A 90 -1.84 -6.59 7.93
CA MET A 90 -1.45 -7.31 9.14
C MET A 90 -1.86 -6.59 10.41
N SER A 91 -1.86 -5.25 10.41
CA SER A 91 -2.28 -4.48 11.58
C SER A 91 -3.76 -4.62 11.90
N LEU A 92 -4.57 -4.99 10.92
CA LEU A 92 -6.00 -5.25 11.09
C LEU A 92 -6.32 -6.73 11.40
N LEU A 93 -5.46 -7.66 10.97
CA LEU A 93 -5.77 -9.09 11.00
C LEU A 93 -5.03 -9.85 12.11
N ALA A 94 -3.85 -9.40 12.53
CA ALA A 94 -2.94 -10.22 13.34
C ALA A 94 -2.22 -9.41 14.43
N PRO A 95 -2.84 -9.23 15.61
CA PRO A 95 -2.19 -8.55 16.74
C PRO A 95 -0.84 -9.16 17.14
N GLU A 96 -0.66 -10.47 16.96
CA GLU A 96 0.60 -11.17 17.21
C GLU A 96 1.76 -10.74 16.30
N ALA A 97 1.47 -10.01 15.22
CA ALA A 97 2.46 -9.46 14.30
C ALA A 97 2.87 -8.01 14.61
N TYR A 98 2.37 -7.39 15.66
CA TYR A 98 2.69 -5.98 15.96
C TYR A 98 4.15 -5.80 16.40
N PHE A 99 4.66 -6.70 17.24
CA PHE A 99 5.97 -6.57 17.84
C PHE A 99 6.17 -5.19 18.49
N SER A 100 7.25 -4.49 18.10
CA SER A 100 7.55 -3.17 18.66
C SER A 100 6.92 -2.00 17.92
N MET A 101 6.47 -2.22 16.67
CA MET A 101 5.98 -1.15 15.79
C MET A 101 5.23 -1.73 14.59
N ILE A 102 4.19 -1.03 14.14
CA ILE A 102 3.49 -1.30 12.88
C ILE A 102 3.89 -0.27 11.83
N ARG A 103 3.67 -0.60 10.54
CA ARG A 103 3.96 0.29 9.41
C ARG A 103 2.72 0.48 8.57
N GLU A 104 1.95 1.50 8.93
CA GLU A 104 0.77 1.86 8.18
C GLU A 104 1.13 2.52 6.85
N GLY A 105 0.49 2.06 5.79
CA GLY A 105 0.60 2.59 4.45
C GLY A 105 -0.77 3.06 3.95
N ILE A 106 -1.47 2.20 3.22
CA ILE A 106 -2.77 2.52 2.60
C ILE A 106 -3.83 2.93 3.63
N SER A 107 -3.78 2.40 4.85
CA SER A 107 -4.69 2.74 5.94
C SER A 107 -4.61 4.21 6.35
N LEU A 108 -3.43 4.83 6.30
CA LEU A 108 -3.26 6.27 6.58
C LEU A 108 -3.98 7.15 5.56
N TYR A 109 -4.18 6.66 4.35
CA TYR A 109 -4.92 7.36 3.31
C TYR A 109 -6.43 7.12 3.39
N GLY A 110 -6.87 6.38 4.41
CA GLY A 110 -8.29 6.12 4.66
C GLY A 110 -8.90 5.02 3.79
N TYR A 111 -8.07 4.10 3.31
CA TYR A 111 -8.51 2.93 2.54
C TYR A 111 -8.15 1.64 3.29
N PRO A 112 -9.14 0.84 3.72
CA PRO A 112 -8.87 -0.43 4.37
C PRO A 112 -8.33 -1.43 3.34
N PRO A 113 -7.18 -2.09 3.61
CA PRO A 113 -6.64 -3.11 2.73
C PRO A 113 -7.41 -4.44 2.76
N VAL A 114 -8.20 -4.63 3.80
CA VAL A 114 -9.06 -5.81 4.02
C VAL A 114 -10.42 -5.38 4.54
N LYS A 115 -11.42 -6.25 4.44
CA LYS A 115 -12.75 -5.99 5.00
C LYS A 115 -12.65 -5.78 6.52
N THR A 116 -13.24 -4.70 7.01
CA THR A 116 -13.24 -4.32 8.43
C THR A 116 -14.44 -3.43 8.75
N ASP A 117 -14.89 -3.47 10.00
CA ASP A 117 -15.94 -2.57 10.51
C ASP A 117 -15.36 -1.27 11.10
N LEU A 118 -14.03 -1.12 11.10
CA LEU A 118 -13.39 0.12 11.55
C LEU A 118 -13.73 1.28 10.60
N PRO A 119 -13.99 2.48 11.14
CA PRO A 119 -14.33 3.64 10.34
C PRO A 119 -13.08 4.18 9.62
N PHE A 120 -13.01 4.00 8.32
CA PHE A 120 -12.01 4.61 7.46
C PHE A 120 -12.61 5.81 6.73
N ALA A 121 -11.88 6.90 6.67
CA ALA A 121 -12.26 8.09 5.93
C ALA A 121 -11.16 8.47 4.93
N PRO A 122 -11.45 8.50 3.60
CA PRO A 122 -10.48 8.90 2.60
C PRO A 122 -9.86 10.27 2.92
N ALA A 123 -8.53 10.32 2.98
CA ALA A 123 -7.78 11.54 3.28
C ALA A 123 -7.66 12.49 2.08
N LEU A 124 -7.84 11.97 0.85
CA LEU A 124 -7.75 12.74 -0.38
C LEU A 124 -9.13 13.20 -0.83
N THR A 125 -9.24 14.49 -1.10
CA THR A 125 -10.37 15.07 -1.86
C THR A 125 -9.82 15.76 -3.09
N TRP A 126 -10.26 15.34 -4.26
CA TRP A 126 -9.90 15.97 -5.53
C TRP A 126 -11.04 16.84 -6.01
N ARG A 127 -10.79 18.14 -6.20
CA ARG A 127 -11.76 19.13 -6.65
C ARG A 127 -11.28 19.78 -7.93
N SER A 128 -12.24 20.11 -8.81
CA SER A 128 -12.00 20.87 -10.02
C SER A 128 -13.23 21.71 -10.34
N GLU A 129 -13.19 22.46 -11.45
CA GLU A 129 -14.24 23.39 -11.86
C GLU A 129 -14.73 23.06 -13.28
N ILE A 130 -16.02 23.33 -13.52
CA ILE A 130 -16.57 23.30 -14.89
C ILE A 130 -16.20 24.62 -15.56
N VAL A 131 -15.36 24.55 -16.57
CA VAL A 131 -14.86 25.74 -17.31
C VAL A 131 -15.64 26.04 -18.59
N HIS A 132 -16.41 25.07 -19.10
CA HIS A 132 -17.23 25.27 -20.28
C HIS A 132 -18.41 24.31 -20.30
N ILE A 133 -19.56 24.77 -20.81
CA ILE A 133 -20.75 23.95 -21.04
C ILE A 133 -21.27 24.22 -22.46
N LYS A 134 -21.61 23.18 -23.21
CA LYS A 134 -22.21 23.28 -24.52
C LYS A 134 -23.21 22.15 -24.81
N ASN A 135 -24.08 22.35 -25.77
CA ASN A 135 -24.93 21.31 -26.30
C ASN A 135 -24.23 20.62 -27.48
N ILE A 136 -24.43 19.34 -27.61
CA ILE A 136 -24.05 18.52 -28.78
C ILE A 136 -25.25 17.71 -29.23
N SER A 137 -25.31 17.46 -30.52
CA SER A 137 -26.40 16.69 -31.14
C SER A 137 -26.09 15.20 -31.16
N ARG A 138 -27.13 14.39 -31.26
CA ARG A 138 -26.99 12.95 -31.48
C ARG A 138 -26.05 12.65 -32.64
N GLY A 139 -25.10 11.72 -32.42
CA GLY A 139 -24.10 11.31 -33.40
C GLY A 139 -22.83 12.13 -33.41
N GLU A 140 -22.78 13.30 -32.74
CA GLU A 140 -21.53 14.04 -32.58
C GLU A 140 -20.57 13.32 -31.64
N THR A 141 -19.28 13.47 -31.88
CA THR A 141 -18.23 12.77 -31.13
C THR A 141 -17.42 13.74 -30.25
N VAL A 142 -16.83 13.23 -29.17
CA VAL A 142 -16.06 14.02 -28.22
C VAL A 142 -14.64 13.48 -28.04
N GLY A 143 -13.66 14.37 -28.04
CA GLY A 143 -12.29 14.12 -27.69
C GLY A 143 -11.47 13.40 -28.76
N TYR A 144 -10.23 13.08 -28.37
CA TYR A 144 -9.30 12.37 -29.24
C TYR A 144 -9.79 10.94 -29.54
N GLY A 145 -9.57 10.52 -30.78
CA GLY A 145 -10.02 9.21 -31.26
C GLY A 145 -11.52 9.07 -31.41
N ARG A 146 -12.32 10.10 -31.05
CA ARG A 146 -13.79 10.09 -31.19
C ARG A 146 -14.47 8.87 -30.57
N ILE A 147 -13.94 8.40 -29.44
CA ILE A 147 -14.38 7.17 -28.77
C ILE A 147 -15.80 7.32 -28.20
N PHE A 148 -16.16 8.53 -27.73
CA PHE A 148 -17.49 8.83 -27.27
C PHE A 148 -18.34 9.40 -28.47
N THR A 149 -19.48 8.80 -28.72
CA THR A 149 -20.49 9.31 -29.63
C THR A 149 -21.78 9.61 -28.88
N ALA A 150 -22.34 10.80 -29.03
CA ALA A 150 -23.54 11.20 -28.33
C ALA A 150 -24.75 10.32 -28.75
N PRO A 151 -25.37 9.56 -27.85
CA PRO A 151 -26.51 8.69 -28.16
C PRO A 151 -27.82 9.45 -28.38
N ARG A 152 -27.84 10.71 -27.96
CA ARG A 152 -28.96 11.64 -28.04
C ARG A 152 -28.44 13.08 -28.01
N ASP A 153 -29.28 14.05 -28.25
CA ASP A 153 -28.96 15.45 -27.96
C ASP A 153 -28.71 15.59 -26.48
N MET A 154 -27.58 16.21 -26.12
CA MET A 154 -27.17 16.29 -24.74
C MET A 154 -26.29 17.51 -24.46
N ARG A 155 -26.25 17.91 -23.19
CA ARG A 155 -25.36 18.93 -22.70
C ARG A 155 -24.11 18.28 -22.13
N ILE A 156 -22.95 18.77 -22.52
CA ILE A 156 -21.66 18.32 -22.01
C ILE A 156 -20.94 19.46 -21.29
N ALA A 157 -20.12 19.09 -20.32
CA ALA A 157 -19.30 20.02 -19.57
C ALA A 157 -17.80 19.68 -19.73
N THR A 158 -16.98 20.70 -19.87
CA THR A 158 -15.52 20.56 -19.77
C THR A 158 -15.10 20.90 -18.38
N VAL A 159 -14.39 19.97 -17.72
CA VAL A 159 -13.86 20.12 -16.38
C VAL A 159 -12.36 20.36 -16.46
N ALA A 160 -11.84 21.29 -15.64
CA ALA A 160 -10.43 21.68 -15.64
C ALA A 160 -9.57 20.62 -14.94
N VAL A 161 -9.58 19.39 -15.44
CA VAL A 161 -8.77 18.27 -14.95
C VAL A 161 -8.53 17.27 -16.08
N GLY A 162 -7.33 16.75 -16.17
CA GLY A 162 -6.98 15.79 -17.20
C GLY A 162 -5.75 14.96 -16.86
N HIS A 163 -5.17 14.32 -17.84
CA HIS A 163 -4.02 13.42 -17.68
C HIS A 163 -2.78 14.14 -17.10
N GLY A 164 -2.61 15.41 -17.44
CA GLY A 164 -1.52 16.24 -16.91
C GLY A 164 -1.62 16.48 -15.41
N ASP A 165 -2.81 16.36 -14.84
CA ASP A 165 -3.10 16.54 -13.41
C ASP A 165 -3.14 15.21 -12.64
N GLY A 166 -2.81 14.09 -13.30
CA GLY A 166 -2.84 12.74 -12.71
C GLY A 166 -4.17 12.02 -12.88
N TYR A 167 -5.18 12.58 -13.58
CA TYR A 167 -6.43 11.86 -13.88
C TYR A 167 -6.14 10.69 -14.82
N HIS A 168 -6.34 9.48 -14.32
CA HIS A 168 -5.86 8.28 -14.99
C HIS A 168 -6.57 8.05 -16.31
N ARG A 169 -5.82 7.79 -17.38
CA ARG A 169 -6.36 7.59 -18.74
C ARG A 169 -7.34 6.40 -18.83
N ALA A 170 -7.15 5.36 -18.00
CA ALA A 170 -8.07 4.22 -17.93
C ALA A 170 -9.48 4.59 -17.44
N ALA A 171 -9.67 5.78 -16.85
CA ALA A 171 -10.97 6.30 -16.46
C ALA A 171 -11.77 6.88 -17.66
N SER A 172 -11.18 6.96 -18.86
CA SER A 172 -11.89 7.45 -20.06
C SER A 172 -13.18 6.65 -20.31
N ASN A 173 -14.31 7.35 -20.47
CA ASN A 173 -15.66 6.81 -20.62
C ASN A 173 -16.16 5.90 -19.47
N ARG A 174 -15.46 5.89 -18.33
CA ARG A 174 -15.81 5.09 -17.14
C ARG A 174 -15.82 5.92 -15.87
N GLY A 175 -14.98 6.96 -15.84
CA GLY A 175 -14.87 7.84 -14.68
C GLY A 175 -16.16 8.63 -14.46
N GLU A 176 -16.45 8.89 -13.21
CA GLU A 176 -17.59 9.70 -12.76
C GLU A 176 -17.10 10.89 -11.95
N MET A 177 -17.85 11.97 -12.01
CA MET A 177 -17.60 13.17 -11.22
C MET A 177 -18.87 13.58 -10.50
N LEU A 178 -18.72 14.12 -9.32
CA LEU A 178 -19.82 14.68 -8.55
C LEU A 178 -19.97 16.16 -8.89
N VAL A 179 -21.16 16.57 -9.28
CA VAL A 179 -21.53 17.98 -9.45
C VAL A 179 -22.56 18.31 -8.38
N GLN A 180 -22.21 19.21 -7.45
CA GLN A 180 -23.05 19.54 -6.29
C GLN A 180 -23.48 18.28 -5.49
N GLY A 181 -22.56 17.33 -5.32
CA GLY A 181 -22.83 16.08 -4.59
C GLY A 181 -23.64 15.03 -5.35
N LYS A 182 -23.99 15.26 -6.62
CA LYS A 182 -24.74 14.32 -7.48
C LYS A 182 -23.84 13.77 -8.58
N ARG A 183 -23.99 12.45 -8.90
CA ARG A 183 -23.40 11.80 -10.07
C ARG A 183 -24.15 12.13 -11.33
#